data_69b7924cecf7200f5d9f5d9f05d23d0d
#
_entry.id   69b7924cecf7200f5d9f5d9f05d23d0d
#
_cell.length_a   1.000
_cell.length_b   1.000
_cell.length_c   1.000
_cell.angle_alpha   90.00
_cell.angle_beta   90.00
_cell.angle_gamma   90.00
#
_symmetry.space_group_name_H-M   'P 1'
#
loop_
_entity.id
_entity.type
_entity.pdbx_description
1 polymer ?
#
loop_
_entity_poly.entity_id
_entity_poly.type
_entity_poly.pdbx_seq_one_letter_code
_entity_poly.pdbx_strand_id
1 'polypeptide(L)'
;MKKENLLLILALFVGIQWLSAQITVTNATFPAAGDTIKIASDIDPTGIVIGNSGGPYSWDFTSLTPSDRQVTYFQAASNGAFFSRFPNAELVTIGTLQEEVYYDVSATVFANLGLSGVQFAIGFPVMTELHFSPPLPERHAPLDFLDLNLSNSNATISIPSSALPAGILDSLGIPSGLLDSIRLRISIQRLDLVDAYGSLAIPGGIYDVLREQRTDYTTTGIDIHNLLLGWVDVTSIIGGSGGNLGIGTDTTVTYNFISNTEKEPIASVTVDHITFVPLEVEYKDNGVSALEDAITYKPEVIVSPNPVSDQATFNLKNLAPGQYTLHLFDVNGQNVLATEISSGHESVSLGSLSNGIYLYQLVNEKNLTVTTGKLMKVNP
;
A
#
# COMPACT_ATOMS: atom_id res chain seq x y z
N MET A 1 -60.74 21.79 21.72
CA MET A 1 -59.61 21.89 20.74
C MET A 1 -60.25 21.79 19.35
N LYS A 2 -60.06 22.80 18.53
CA LYS A 2 -60.67 22.81 17.17
C LYS A 2 -59.91 21.77 16.32
N LYS A 3 -60.67 21.06 15.45
CA LYS A 3 -60.14 20.00 14.56
C LYS A 3 -58.93 20.45 13.72
N GLU A 4 -58.84 21.74 13.43
CA GLU A 4 -57.73 22.37 12.69
C GLU A 4 -56.37 22.29 13.43
N ASN A 5 -56.38 22.43 14.78
CA ASN A 5 -55.15 22.34 15.58
C ASN A 5 -54.63 20.89 15.69
N LEU A 6 -55.54 19.91 15.60
CA LEU A 6 -55.15 18.50 15.62
C LEU A 6 -54.49 18.07 14.30
N LEU A 7 -54.96 18.62 13.18
CA LEU A 7 -54.37 18.39 11.85
C LEU A 7 -52.98 19.03 11.72
N LEU A 8 -52.77 20.22 12.32
CA LEU A 8 -51.45 20.87 12.32
C LEU A 8 -50.41 20.11 13.15
N ILE A 9 -50.82 19.56 14.29
CA ILE A 9 -49.95 18.73 15.14
C ILE A 9 -49.62 17.39 14.45
N LEU A 10 -50.61 16.79 13.75
CA LEU A 10 -50.36 15.55 12.99
C LEU A 10 -49.44 15.78 11.78
N ALA A 11 -49.57 16.94 11.09
CA ALA A 11 -48.64 17.30 10.00
C ALA A 11 -47.23 17.58 10.49
N LEU A 12 -47.03 18.08 11.72
CA LEU A 12 -45.75 18.29 12.34
C LEU A 12 -45.05 16.93 12.69
N PHE A 13 -45.83 15.90 13.07
CA PHE A 13 -45.30 14.57 13.39
C PHE A 13 -45.01 13.74 12.16
N VAL A 14 -45.64 13.94 11.01
CA VAL A 14 -45.37 13.23 9.76
C VAL A 14 -44.10 13.76 9.08
N GLY A 15 -43.66 15.01 9.37
CA GLY A 15 -42.44 15.62 8.82
C GLY A 15 -41.11 15.13 9.46
N ILE A 16 -41.16 14.33 10.54
CA ILE A 16 -39.95 13.93 11.31
C ILE A 16 -39.37 12.57 10.86
N GLN A 17 -39.97 11.91 9.89
CA GLN A 17 -39.66 10.51 9.58
C GLN A 17 -38.50 10.28 8.61
N TRP A 18 -37.77 11.28 8.11
CA TRP A 18 -36.69 11.09 7.13
C TRP A 18 -35.45 11.95 7.38
N LEU A 19 -35.12 12.20 8.63
CA LEU A 19 -33.76 12.59 8.96
C LEU A 19 -32.96 11.26 9.05
N SER A 20 -32.38 10.80 7.95
CA SER A 20 -31.28 9.88 7.99
C SER A 20 -30.22 10.55 8.88
N ALA A 21 -30.13 10.10 10.12
CA ALA A 21 -29.17 10.67 11.06
C ALA A 21 -27.77 10.41 10.46
N GLN A 22 -27.01 11.48 10.26
CA GLN A 22 -25.61 11.35 9.92
C GLN A 22 -24.93 10.47 10.98
N ILE A 23 -24.12 9.54 10.54
CA ILE A 23 -23.32 8.73 11.47
C ILE A 23 -22.18 9.59 12.02
N THR A 24 -21.79 9.32 13.25
CA THR A 24 -20.52 9.75 13.81
C THR A 24 -19.59 8.55 13.85
N VAL A 25 -18.39 8.67 13.30
CA VAL A 25 -17.37 7.61 13.36
C VAL A 25 -16.46 7.86 14.55
N THR A 26 -16.42 6.91 15.47
CA THR A 26 -15.63 7.05 16.71
C THR A 26 -14.37 6.20 16.65
N ASN A 27 -13.49 6.35 17.65
CA ASN A 27 -12.28 5.53 17.81
C ASN A 27 -12.56 4.03 18.07
N ALA A 28 -13.82 3.63 18.30
CA ALA A 28 -14.20 2.21 18.35
C ALA A 28 -13.92 1.48 17.03
N THR A 29 -13.83 2.23 15.93
CA THR A 29 -13.47 1.72 14.60
C THR A 29 -11.96 1.74 14.32
N PHE A 30 -11.12 2.15 15.25
CA PHE A 30 -9.67 2.01 15.09
C PHE A 30 -9.26 0.54 15.22
N PRO A 31 -8.23 0.10 14.48
CA PRO A 31 -7.70 -1.24 14.62
C PRO A 31 -7.22 -1.52 16.04
N ALA A 32 -7.27 -2.78 16.43
CA ALA A 32 -6.73 -3.30 17.69
C ALA A 32 -5.91 -4.58 17.44
N ALA A 33 -5.09 -4.96 18.40
CA ALA A 33 -4.33 -6.20 18.29
C ALA A 33 -5.26 -7.42 18.19
N GLY A 34 -5.05 -8.26 17.19
CA GLY A 34 -5.87 -9.41 16.85
C GLY A 34 -6.84 -9.16 15.70
N ASP A 35 -7.01 -7.91 15.26
CA ASP A 35 -7.86 -7.61 14.12
C ASP A 35 -7.25 -8.08 12.81
N THR A 36 -8.14 -8.50 11.92
CA THR A 36 -7.81 -8.89 10.56
C THR A 36 -8.64 -8.06 9.60
N ILE A 37 -7.98 -7.28 8.77
CA ILE A 37 -8.60 -6.46 7.74
C ILE A 37 -8.40 -7.13 6.40
N LYS A 38 -9.49 -7.25 5.62
CA LYS A 38 -9.50 -7.86 4.30
C LYS A 38 -9.95 -6.84 3.28
N ILE A 39 -9.10 -6.56 2.31
CA ILE A 39 -9.33 -5.59 1.25
C ILE A 39 -9.22 -6.27 -0.10
N ALA A 40 -10.13 -5.95 -1.01
CA ALA A 40 -10.05 -6.26 -2.43
C ALA A 40 -9.78 -4.97 -3.20
N SER A 41 -8.99 -5.04 -4.27
CA SER A 41 -8.64 -3.90 -5.12
C SER A 41 -9.15 -4.13 -6.55
N ASP A 42 -9.76 -3.11 -7.14
CA ASP A 42 -10.11 -3.04 -8.56
C ASP A 42 -9.26 -1.92 -9.19
N ILE A 43 -8.34 -2.29 -10.08
CA ILE A 43 -7.38 -1.36 -10.72
C ILE A 43 -7.87 -0.78 -12.06
N ASP A 44 -9.05 -1.16 -12.50
CA ASP A 44 -9.72 -0.60 -13.71
C ASP A 44 -11.23 -0.44 -13.43
N PRO A 45 -11.59 0.35 -12.39
CA PRO A 45 -12.96 0.45 -11.94
C PRO A 45 -13.82 1.18 -12.98
N THR A 46 -14.93 0.57 -13.38
CA THR A 46 -15.87 1.15 -14.33
C THR A 46 -17.21 1.45 -13.69
N GLY A 47 -17.82 2.58 -14.06
CA GLY A 47 -19.14 2.96 -13.57
C GLY A 47 -19.17 3.51 -12.15
N ILE A 48 -18.02 3.74 -11.53
CA ILE A 48 -17.93 4.31 -10.18
C ILE A 48 -18.16 5.82 -10.23
N VAL A 49 -19.18 6.29 -9.52
CA VAL A 49 -19.55 7.72 -9.45
C VAL A 49 -19.38 8.20 -8.01
N ILE A 50 -18.41 9.08 -7.79
CA ILE A 50 -18.09 9.64 -6.46
C ILE A 50 -19.16 10.65 -6.03
N GLY A 51 -19.72 11.42 -6.96
CA GLY A 51 -20.70 12.49 -6.68
C GLY A 51 -20.05 13.76 -6.13
N ASN A 52 -20.88 14.78 -5.91
CA ASN A 52 -20.46 16.05 -5.32
C ASN A 52 -20.41 15.97 -3.78
N SER A 53 -19.95 17.05 -3.12
CA SER A 53 -20.06 17.19 -1.66
C SER A 53 -21.50 17.31 -1.19
N GLY A 54 -21.81 16.89 0.04
CA GLY A 54 -23.13 16.94 0.66
C GLY A 54 -23.76 15.57 0.89
N GLY A 55 -25.05 15.47 0.84
CA GLY A 55 -25.80 14.22 1.04
C GLY A 55 -27.23 14.46 1.54
N PRO A 56 -27.97 13.38 1.87
CA PRO A 56 -27.54 11.98 1.84
C PRO A 56 -27.44 11.42 0.42
N TYR A 57 -26.38 10.65 0.15
CA TYR A 57 -26.19 9.93 -1.11
C TYR A 57 -26.53 8.44 -0.97
N SER A 58 -26.77 7.80 -2.12
CA SER A 58 -26.77 6.34 -2.24
C SER A 58 -25.79 5.99 -3.34
N TRP A 59 -24.57 5.58 -2.97
CA TRP A 59 -23.54 5.15 -3.89
C TRP A 59 -23.71 3.66 -4.21
N ASP A 60 -23.51 3.30 -5.46
CA ASP A 60 -23.54 1.92 -5.93
C ASP A 60 -22.19 1.54 -6.55
N PHE A 61 -21.41 0.79 -5.80
CA PHE A 61 -20.13 0.22 -6.22
C PHE A 61 -20.21 -1.30 -6.34
N THR A 62 -21.40 -1.87 -6.50
CA THR A 62 -21.60 -3.32 -6.61
C THR A 62 -20.99 -3.94 -7.86
N SER A 63 -20.63 -3.13 -8.86
CA SER A 63 -19.96 -3.55 -10.09
C SER A 63 -18.46 -3.81 -9.92
N LEU A 64 -17.85 -3.49 -8.77
CA LEU A 64 -16.42 -3.71 -8.52
C LEU A 64 -16.05 -5.18 -8.66
N THR A 65 -14.94 -5.44 -9.34
CA THR A 65 -14.38 -6.77 -9.57
C THR A 65 -12.96 -6.84 -9.02
N PRO A 66 -12.63 -7.80 -8.15
CA PRO A 66 -11.34 -7.83 -7.51
C PRO A 66 -10.24 -8.23 -8.51
N SER A 67 -9.25 -7.35 -8.68
CA SER A 67 -7.99 -7.62 -9.38
C SER A 67 -6.96 -8.25 -8.43
N ASP A 68 -7.02 -7.89 -7.15
CA ASP A 68 -6.18 -8.40 -6.07
C ASP A 68 -6.94 -8.44 -4.74
N ARG A 69 -6.43 -9.22 -3.78
CA ARG A 69 -6.95 -9.28 -2.41
C ARG A 69 -5.79 -9.29 -1.42
N GLN A 70 -5.93 -8.50 -0.38
CA GLN A 70 -4.94 -8.37 0.68
C GLN A 70 -5.57 -8.66 2.04
N VAL A 71 -4.77 -9.25 2.91
CA VAL A 71 -5.15 -9.52 4.30
C VAL A 71 -4.09 -8.92 5.20
N THR A 72 -4.50 -7.98 6.04
CA THR A 72 -3.62 -7.32 7.00
C THR A 72 -3.97 -7.78 8.42
N TYR A 73 -2.97 -8.27 9.14
CA TYR A 73 -3.10 -8.69 10.54
C TYR A 73 -2.49 -7.63 11.45
N PHE A 74 -3.29 -7.04 12.33
CA PHE A 74 -2.82 -6.15 13.36
C PHE A 74 -2.40 -6.94 14.60
N GLN A 75 -1.17 -6.76 15.03
CA GLN A 75 -0.61 -7.41 16.20
C GLN A 75 -0.19 -6.38 17.24
N ALA A 76 -0.01 -6.82 18.51
CA ALA A 76 0.64 -5.96 19.49
C ALA A 76 2.04 -5.58 19.00
N ALA A 77 2.43 -4.31 19.11
CA ALA A 77 3.71 -3.81 18.60
C ALA A 77 4.91 -4.59 19.12
N SER A 78 4.82 -5.12 20.36
CA SER A 78 5.85 -5.94 20.99
C SER A 78 6.15 -7.27 20.26
N ASN A 79 5.29 -7.69 19.32
CA ASN A 79 5.51 -8.88 18.49
C ASN A 79 6.44 -8.59 17.30
N GLY A 80 6.66 -7.32 16.97
CA GLY A 80 7.54 -6.91 15.88
C GLY A 80 9.02 -7.02 16.27
N ALA A 81 9.85 -7.45 15.30
CA ALA A 81 11.30 -7.59 15.50
C ALA A 81 12.00 -6.24 15.71
N PHE A 82 11.40 -5.16 15.18
CA PHE A 82 11.96 -3.80 15.30
C PHE A 82 11.26 -2.93 16.34
N PHE A 83 10.44 -3.52 17.23
CA PHE A 83 9.70 -2.78 18.25
C PHE A 83 10.55 -1.83 19.09
N SER A 84 11.79 -2.22 19.42
CA SER A 84 12.69 -1.35 20.19
C SER A 84 13.00 -0.01 19.55
N ARG A 85 12.77 0.11 18.24
CA ARG A 85 12.94 1.35 17.48
C ARG A 85 11.68 2.23 17.47
N PHE A 86 10.52 1.65 17.84
CA PHE A 86 9.21 2.30 17.91
C PHE A 86 8.59 2.14 19.31
N PRO A 87 9.22 2.68 20.36
CA PRO A 87 8.82 2.39 21.74
C PRO A 87 7.41 2.88 22.13
N ASN A 88 6.84 3.81 21.34
CA ASN A 88 5.50 4.34 21.56
C ASN A 88 4.44 3.62 20.69
N ALA A 89 4.82 2.59 19.94
CA ALA A 89 3.87 1.86 19.11
C ALA A 89 3.00 0.93 19.96
N GLU A 90 1.71 0.89 19.64
CA GLU A 90 0.75 -0.06 20.20
C GLU A 90 0.50 -1.23 19.24
N LEU A 91 0.53 -0.97 17.93
CA LEU A 91 0.26 -1.98 16.91
C LEU A 91 1.41 -2.09 15.91
N VAL A 92 1.52 -3.28 15.32
CA VAL A 92 2.39 -3.58 14.19
C VAL A 92 1.63 -4.39 13.15
N THR A 93 1.92 -4.11 11.88
CA THR A 93 1.55 -4.98 10.75
C THR A 93 2.82 -5.43 10.05
N ILE A 94 2.80 -6.65 9.50
CA ILE A 94 3.95 -7.22 8.81
C ILE A 94 3.54 -7.43 7.35
N GLY A 95 4.25 -6.78 6.45
CA GLY A 95 4.02 -6.86 5.02
C GLY A 95 4.69 -8.06 4.37
N THR A 96 4.54 -8.18 3.06
CA THR A 96 4.98 -9.34 2.28
C THR A 96 6.50 -9.48 2.18
N LEU A 97 7.23 -8.37 2.28
CA LEU A 97 8.70 -8.34 2.29
C LEU A 97 9.28 -8.41 3.72
N GLN A 98 8.44 -8.74 4.70
CA GLN A 98 8.79 -8.74 6.12
C GLN A 98 9.11 -7.32 6.65
N GLU A 99 8.63 -6.30 5.99
CA GLU A 99 8.61 -4.95 6.53
C GLU A 99 7.55 -4.85 7.63
N GLU A 100 7.88 -4.15 8.68
CA GLU A 100 7.01 -3.91 9.81
C GLU A 100 6.60 -2.44 9.84
N VAL A 101 5.30 -2.19 9.83
CA VAL A 101 4.73 -0.85 9.97
C VAL A 101 4.17 -0.70 11.38
N TYR A 102 4.55 0.35 12.07
CA TYR A 102 4.21 0.60 13.47
C TYR A 102 3.24 1.74 13.63
N TYR A 103 2.27 1.55 14.51
CA TYR A 103 1.18 2.51 14.72
C TYR A 103 0.99 2.87 16.20
N ASP A 104 0.61 4.13 16.42
CA ASP A 104 0.09 4.64 17.69
C ASP A 104 -1.44 4.73 17.62
N VAL A 105 -2.12 4.37 18.70
CA VAL A 105 -3.59 4.37 18.79
C VAL A 105 -4.03 5.19 19.99
N SER A 106 -4.35 6.44 19.77
CA SER A 106 -4.88 7.31 20.81
C SER A 106 -6.42 7.34 20.81
N ALA A 107 -7.01 8.08 21.74
CA ALA A 107 -8.46 8.27 21.77
C ALA A 107 -9.00 9.04 20.54
N THR A 108 -8.15 9.81 19.86
CA THR A 108 -8.55 10.72 18.78
C THR A 108 -7.85 10.50 17.46
N VAL A 109 -6.76 9.74 17.43
CA VAL A 109 -5.96 9.52 16.23
C VAL A 109 -5.41 8.10 16.22
N PHE A 110 -5.56 7.43 15.09
CA PHE A 110 -4.79 6.26 14.68
C PHE A 110 -3.71 6.76 13.73
N ALA A 111 -2.42 6.63 14.09
CA ALA A 111 -1.32 7.24 13.37
C ALA A 111 -0.21 6.24 13.04
N ASN A 112 0.36 6.38 11.87
CA ASN A 112 1.55 5.67 11.42
C ASN A 112 2.80 6.35 12.01
N LEU A 113 3.59 5.61 12.77
CA LEU A 113 4.86 6.07 13.36
C LEU A 113 6.02 5.90 12.39
N GLY A 114 5.90 4.97 11.46
CA GLY A 114 6.96 4.63 10.52
C GLY A 114 7.04 3.14 10.25
N LEU A 115 8.13 2.74 9.62
CA LEU A 115 8.36 1.35 9.25
C LEU A 115 9.84 0.96 9.39
N SER A 116 10.08 -0.33 9.54
CA SER A 116 11.42 -0.91 9.47
C SER A 116 11.37 -2.25 8.74
N GLY A 117 12.35 -2.51 7.89
CA GLY A 117 12.41 -3.73 7.08
C GLY A 117 12.90 -3.46 5.68
N VAL A 118 12.80 -4.47 4.83
CA VAL A 118 13.20 -4.35 3.42
C VAL A 118 12.12 -3.60 2.65
N GLN A 119 12.50 -2.52 1.99
CA GLN A 119 11.65 -1.72 1.11
C GLN A 119 12.29 -1.60 -0.28
N PHE A 120 11.46 -1.47 -1.31
CA PHE A 120 11.94 -1.08 -2.62
C PHE A 120 12.11 0.44 -2.68
N ALA A 121 13.34 0.89 -2.41
CA ALA A 121 13.69 2.29 -2.55
C ALA A 121 14.50 2.48 -3.85
N ILE A 122 14.13 3.46 -4.67
CA ILE A 122 14.82 3.78 -5.94
C ILE A 122 14.93 2.54 -6.87
N GLY A 123 13.94 1.62 -6.82
CA GLY A 123 13.85 0.46 -7.72
C GLY A 123 14.65 -0.78 -7.29
N PHE A 124 15.21 -0.82 -6.09
CA PHE A 124 15.89 -1.99 -5.54
C PHE A 124 15.59 -2.19 -4.04
N PRO A 125 15.68 -3.43 -3.53
CA PRO A 125 15.41 -3.72 -2.13
C PRO A 125 16.51 -3.16 -1.23
N VAL A 126 16.13 -2.34 -0.25
CA VAL A 126 17.02 -1.75 0.74
C VAL A 126 16.44 -1.98 2.13
N MET A 127 17.30 -2.35 3.08
CA MET A 127 16.91 -2.33 4.49
C MET A 127 16.69 -0.87 4.89
N THR A 128 15.46 -0.55 5.23
CA THR A 128 15.01 0.81 5.48
C THR A 128 14.51 0.94 6.91
N GLU A 129 14.79 2.07 7.51
CA GLU A 129 14.14 2.53 8.74
C GLU A 129 13.63 3.94 8.49
N LEU A 130 12.34 4.13 8.67
CA LEU A 130 11.63 5.38 8.44
C LEU A 130 10.79 5.70 9.66
N HIS A 131 10.94 6.92 10.19
CA HIS A 131 10.13 7.46 11.27
C HIS A 131 9.42 8.71 10.79
N PHE A 132 8.11 8.75 10.96
CA PHE A 132 7.33 9.96 10.74
C PHE A 132 7.43 10.88 11.96
N SER A 133 7.76 12.14 11.71
CA SER A 133 7.83 13.19 12.73
C SER A 133 7.21 14.50 12.22
N PRO A 134 6.05 14.92 12.77
CA PRO A 134 5.13 14.17 13.65
C PRO A 134 4.64 12.87 13.02
N PRO A 135 4.06 11.93 13.82
CA PRO A 135 3.39 10.74 13.30
C PRO A 135 2.38 11.11 12.21
N LEU A 136 2.24 10.26 11.19
CA LEU A 136 1.31 10.48 10.08
C LEU A 136 -0.09 9.96 10.47
N PRO A 137 -1.11 10.82 10.63
CA PRO A 137 -2.45 10.39 10.96
C PRO A 137 -3.05 9.56 9.82
N GLU A 138 -3.51 8.35 10.12
CA GLU A 138 -4.26 7.51 9.18
C GLU A 138 -5.76 7.71 9.33
N ARG A 139 -6.22 7.97 10.58
CA ARG A 139 -7.64 8.24 10.87
C ARG A 139 -7.77 9.13 12.08
N HIS A 140 -8.75 10.03 12.03
CA HIS A 140 -9.19 10.85 13.16
C HIS A 140 -10.48 10.32 13.76
N ALA A 141 -10.74 10.63 15.03
CA ALA A 141 -12.01 10.36 15.72
C ALA A 141 -12.25 11.37 16.86
N PRO A 142 -13.52 11.76 17.13
CA PRO A 142 -14.66 11.43 16.30
C PRO A 142 -14.58 12.11 14.92
N LEU A 143 -15.26 11.54 13.92
CA LEU A 143 -15.47 12.19 12.62
C LEU A 143 -16.96 12.43 12.42
N ASP A 144 -17.30 13.67 12.10
CA ASP A 144 -18.63 14.12 11.71
C ASP A 144 -18.57 14.81 10.34
N PHE A 145 -19.70 14.94 9.69
CA PHE A 145 -19.79 15.66 8.43
C PHE A 145 -19.32 17.13 8.57
N LEU A 146 -18.50 17.58 7.64
CA LEU A 146 -17.78 18.86 7.58
C LEU A 146 -16.54 18.95 8.48
N ASP A 147 -16.15 17.90 9.16
CA ASP A 147 -14.85 17.90 9.86
C ASP A 147 -13.70 18.07 8.88
N LEU A 148 -12.74 18.88 9.30
CA LEU A 148 -11.54 19.21 8.54
C LEU A 148 -10.32 19.01 9.42
N ASN A 149 -9.42 18.12 8.99
CA ASN A 149 -8.15 17.85 9.66
C ASN A 149 -6.98 18.17 8.74
N LEU A 150 -6.02 18.89 9.27
CA LEU A 150 -4.76 19.24 8.61
C LEU A 150 -3.61 18.61 9.37
N SER A 151 -2.74 17.91 8.66
CA SER A 151 -1.53 17.35 9.25
C SER A 151 -0.31 17.52 8.34
N ASN A 152 0.85 17.56 8.97
CA ASN A 152 2.13 17.57 8.28
C ASN A 152 3.03 16.53 8.93
N SER A 153 3.63 15.68 8.12
CA SER A 153 4.57 14.66 8.58
C SER A 153 5.81 14.67 7.71
N ASN A 154 6.95 14.45 8.34
CA ASN A 154 8.22 14.38 7.64
C ASN A 154 8.92 13.08 8.00
N ALA A 155 9.63 12.52 7.03
CA ALA A 155 10.46 11.34 7.26
C ALA A 155 11.75 11.43 6.43
N THR A 156 12.77 10.71 6.87
CA THR A 156 14.03 10.59 6.12
C THR A 156 14.46 9.12 6.09
N ILE A 157 14.98 8.71 4.94
CA ILE A 157 15.59 7.39 4.74
C ILE A 157 17.05 7.65 4.35
N SER A 158 17.99 7.13 5.13
CA SER A 158 19.42 7.22 4.82
C SER A 158 19.93 5.87 4.34
N ILE A 159 20.55 5.83 3.17
CA ILE A 159 21.05 4.63 2.51
C ILE A 159 22.55 4.78 2.35
N PRO A 160 23.38 3.94 3.00
CA PRO A 160 24.83 3.95 2.79
C PRO A 160 25.15 3.63 1.33
N SER A 161 26.17 4.27 0.77
CA SER A 161 26.61 4.00 -0.61
C SER A 161 26.98 2.54 -0.84
N SER A 162 27.48 1.84 0.19
CA SER A 162 27.78 0.41 0.17
C SER A 162 26.57 -0.51 0.02
N ALA A 163 25.35 0.00 0.32
CA ALA A 163 24.11 -0.75 0.13
C ALA A 163 23.47 -0.50 -1.25
N LEU A 164 24.05 0.40 -2.04
CA LEU A 164 23.56 0.72 -3.38
C LEU A 164 24.09 -0.27 -4.41
N PRO A 165 23.29 -0.72 -5.39
CA PRO A 165 23.78 -1.52 -6.51
C PRO A 165 24.89 -0.78 -7.29
N ALA A 166 25.87 -1.53 -7.78
CA ALA A 166 26.93 -0.96 -8.60
C ALA A 166 26.35 -0.24 -9.83
N GLY A 167 26.86 0.96 -10.11
CA GLY A 167 26.43 1.79 -11.25
C GLY A 167 25.16 2.62 -11.04
N ILE A 168 24.45 2.47 -9.92
CA ILE A 168 23.25 3.30 -9.67
C ILE A 168 23.62 4.77 -9.56
N LEU A 169 24.73 5.09 -8.91
CA LEU A 169 25.22 6.46 -8.75
C LEU A 169 25.61 7.07 -10.10
N ASP A 170 26.23 6.27 -10.96
CA ASP A 170 26.61 6.71 -12.32
C ASP A 170 25.35 6.97 -13.17
N SER A 171 24.31 6.14 -13.01
CA SER A 171 23.03 6.35 -13.70
C SER A 171 22.29 7.60 -13.23
N LEU A 172 22.54 8.03 -11.98
CA LEU A 172 22.04 9.27 -11.41
C LEU A 172 22.94 10.48 -11.71
N GLY A 173 24.06 10.28 -12.41
CA GLY A 173 25.04 11.33 -12.71
C GLY A 173 25.83 11.78 -11.48
N ILE A 174 25.93 10.94 -10.44
CA ILE A 174 26.60 11.25 -9.17
C ILE A 174 27.98 10.57 -9.17
N PRO A 175 29.10 11.35 -9.09
CA PRO A 175 30.45 10.77 -8.97
C PRO A 175 30.60 9.94 -7.69
N SER A 176 30.89 8.66 -7.80
CA SER A 176 30.94 7.70 -6.69
C SER A 176 32.10 7.88 -5.71
N GLY A 177 33.17 8.58 -6.10
CA GLY A 177 34.44 8.61 -5.34
C GLY A 177 34.46 9.41 -4.04
N LEU A 178 33.45 10.24 -3.75
CA LEU A 178 33.38 11.10 -2.55
C LEU A 178 32.05 10.98 -1.81
N LEU A 179 31.24 10.00 -2.16
CA LEU A 179 29.92 9.78 -1.61
C LEU A 179 29.93 8.63 -0.61
N ASP A 180 29.43 8.87 0.60
CA ASP A 180 29.26 7.80 1.60
C ASP A 180 27.80 7.37 1.80
N SER A 181 26.83 8.27 1.56
CA SER A 181 25.41 8.00 1.79
C SER A 181 24.52 8.84 0.90
N ILE A 182 23.31 8.31 0.63
CA ILE A 182 22.16 9.04 0.05
C ILE A 182 21.09 9.16 1.11
N ARG A 183 20.36 10.27 1.12
CA ARG A 183 19.19 10.47 1.99
C ARG A 183 18.00 10.91 1.15
N LEU A 184 16.90 10.18 1.29
CA LEU A 184 15.59 10.60 0.82
C LEU A 184 14.89 11.38 1.92
N ARG A 185 14.38 12.57 1.61
CA ARG A 185 13.55 13.38 2.48
C ARG A 185 12.12 13.33 1.96
N ILE A 186 11.19 12.95 2.81
CA ILE A 186 9.77 12.86 2.49
C ILE A 186 9.05 13.87 3.38
N SER A 187 8.23 14.71 2.77
CA SER A 187 7.33 15.64 3.47
C SER A 187 5.92 15.43 2.94
N ILE A 188 4.97 15.14 3.82
CA ILE A 188 3.57 14.92 3.48
C ILE A 188 2.75 16.02 4.15
N GLN A 189 2.02 16.80 3.35
CA GLN A 189 0.99 17.71 3.84
C GLN A 189 -0.36 17.08 3.48
N ARG A 190 -1.13 16.70 4.50
CA ARG A 190 -2.41 16.00 4.37
C ARG A 190 -3.56 16.92 4.74
N LEU A 191 -4.57 16.93 3.90
CA LEU A 191 -5.85 17.57 4.12
C LEU A 191 -6.93 16.49 4.07
N ASP A 192 -7.62 16.26 5.19
CA ASP A 192 -8.77 15.35 5.32
C ASP A 192 -10.04 16.17 5.55
N LEU A 193 -10.98 16.13 4.61
CA LEU A 193 -12.27 16.82 4.68
C LEU A 193 -13.41 15.80 4.60
N VAL A 194 -14.24 15.71 5.63
CA VAL A 194 -15.47 14.91 5.59
C VAL A 194 -16.52 15.69 4.81
N ASP A 195 -16.60 15.43 3.50
CA ASP A 195 -17.34 16.28 2.56
C ASP A 195 -18.71 15.75 2.14
N ALA A 196 -19.02 14.47 2.43
CA ALA A 196 -20.31 13.87 2.09
C ALA A 196 -20.69 12.73 3.05
N TYR A 197 -21.96 12.31 2.99
CA TYR A 197 -22.50 11.22 3.78
C TYR A 197 -23.66 10.52 3.05
N GLY A 198 -23.93 9.29 3.45
CA GLY A 198 -25.02 8.50 2.88
C GLY A 198 -24.84 7.00 3.07
N SER A 199 -25.36 6.21 2.14
CA SER A 199 -25.19 4.77 2.10
C SER A 199 -24.35 4.35 0.90
N LEU A 200 -23.46 3.38 1.09
CA LEU A 200 -22.61 2.80 0.05
C LEU A 200 -22.88 1.30 -0.07
N ALA A 201 -23.27 0.88 -1.27
CA ALA A 201 -23.34 -0.53 -1.64
C ALA A 201 -22.03 -0.97 -2.31
N ILE A 202 -21.41 -2.02 -1.80
CA ILE A 202 -20.24 -2.70 -2.40
C ILE A 202 -20.60 -4.18 -2.61
N PRO A 203 -19.79 -4.98 -3.30
CA PRO A 203 -20.01 -6.42 -3.37
C PRO A 203 -20.17 -7.01 -1.96
N GLY A 204 -21.34 -7.62 -1.69
CA GLY A 204 -21.64 -8.30 -0.44
C GLY A 204 -22.11 -7.48 0.74
N GLY A 205 -22.33 -6.17 0.59
CA GLY A 205 -22.82 -5.36 1.70
C GLY A 205 -23.28 -3.95 1.34
N ILE A 206 -24.07 -3.38 2.25
CA ILE A 206 -24.51 -1.98 2.20
C ILE A 206 -24.20 -1.38 3.59
N TYR A 207 -23.60 -0.21 3.61
CA TYR A 207 -23.11 0.44 4.82
C TYR A 207 -23.51 1.93 4.84
N ASP A 208 -23.86 2.43 6.02
CA ASP A 208 -23.92 3.86 6.23
C ASP A 208 -22.49 4.41 6.37
N VAL A 209 -22.18 5.49 5.65
CA VAL A 209 -20.82 6.00 5.54
C VAL A 209 -20.75 7.52 5.61
N LEU A 210 -19.66 8.01 6.16
CA LEU A 210 -19.10 9.33 5.86
C LEU A 210 -18.09 9.19 4.72
N ARG A 211 -18.04 10.16 3.82
CA ARG A 211 -16.99 10.26 2.81
C ARG A 211 -15.99 11.32 3.23
N GLU A 212 -14.74 10.89 3.41
CA GLU A 212 -13.60 11.76 3.65
C GLU A 212 -12.82 11.93 2.34
N GLN A 213 -12.68 13.15 1.86
CA GLN A 213 -11.75 13.49 0.80
C GLN A 213 -10.39 13.77 1.42
N ARG A 214 -9.44 12.90 1.17
CA ARG A 214 -8.04 13.06 1.54
C ARG A 214 -7.25 13.61 0.36
N THR A 215 -6.48 14.66 0.61
CA THR A 215 -5.51 15.19 -0.35
C THR A 215 -4.13 15.19 0.29
N ASP A 216 -3.22 14.42 -0.28
CA ASP A 216 -1.82 14.36 0.13
C ASP A 216 -0.94 15.10 -0.87
N TYR A 217 -0.24 16.11 -0.40
CA TYR A 217 0.84 16.77 -1.13
C TYR A 217 2.16 16.19 -0.61
N THR A 218 2.73 15.26 -1.37
CA THR A 218 3.98 14.60 -1.01
C THR A 218 5.14 15.23 -1.76
N THR A 219 6.14 15.71 -1.02
CA THR A 219 7.38 16.21 -1.59
C THR A 219 8.53 15.30 -1.22
N THR A 220 9.18 14.73 -2.23
CA THR A 220 10.35 13.87 -2.08
C THR A 220 11.59 14.62 -2.57
N GLY A 221 12.55 14.84 -1.67
CA GLY A 221 13.85 15.37 -1.97
C GLY A 221 14.94 14.33 -1.82
N ILE A 222 16.06 14.51 -2.49
CA ILE A 222 17.23 13.66 -2.37
C ILE A 222 18.46 14.47 -2.04
N ASP A 223 19.20 14.03 -1.01
CA ASP A 223 20.48 14.57 -0.63
C ASP A 223 21.57 13.52 -0.79
N ILE A 224 22.76 13.95 -1.07
CA ILE A 224 23.99 13.15 -1.01
C ILE A 224 24.87 13.63 0.13
N HIS A 225 25.50 12.70 0.84
CA HIS A 225 26.51 13.04 1.82
C HIS A 225 27.91 12.97 1.18
N ASN A 226 28.54 14.14 1.09
CA ASN A 226 29.90 14.28 0.60
C ASN A 226 30.83 14.41 1.81
N LEU A 227 31.93 13.66 1.83
CA LEU A 227 32.90 13.65 2.95
C LEU A 227 33.50 15.01 3.26
N LEU A 228 33.52 15.93 2.29
CA LEU A 228 34.07 17.29 2.45
C LEU A 228 33.03 18.36 2.74
N LEU A 229 31.83 18.22 2.14
CA LEU A 229 30.77 19.24 2.16
C LEU A 229 29.59 18.87 3.09
N GLY A 230 29.54 17.63 3.59
CA GLY A 230 28.39 17.13 4.33
C GLY A 230 27.19 16.84 3.41
N TRP A 231 25.98 17.02 3.91
CA TRP A 231 24.76 16.80 3.14
C TRP A 231 24.53 17.92 2.12
N VAL A 232 24.35 17.54 0.86
CA VAL A 232 24.08 18.44 -0.28
C VAL A 232 22.77 18.02 -0.95
N ASP A 233 21.84 18.96 -1.09
CA ASP A 233 20.59 18.75 -1.82
C ASP A 233 20.86 18.68 -3.33
N VAL A 234 20.49 17.56 -3.95
CA VAL A 234 20.65 17.30 -5.38
C VAL A 234 19.32 17.06 -6.08
N THR A 235 18.21 17.35 -5.41
CA THR A 235 16.84 17.14 -5.89
C THR A 235 16.62 17.73 -7.28
N SER A 236 17.03 18.97 -7.50
CA SER A 236 16.85 19.65 -8.80
C SER A 236 17.72 19.06 -9.92
N ILE A 237 18.87 18.48 -9.56
CA ILE A 237 19.80 17.90 -10.54
C ILE A 237 19.26 16.56 -11.02
N ILE A 238 18.78 15.72 -10.10
CA ILE A 238 18.30 14.37 -10.39
C ILE A 238 16.87 14.40 -10.93
N GLY A 239 15.99 15.22 -10.36
CA GLY A 239 14.60 15.38 -10.81
C GLY A 239 14.47 15.93 -12.24
N GLY A 240 15.45 16.70 -12.70
CA GLY A 240 15.53 17.21 -14.09
C GLY A 240 16.02 16.20 -15.12
N SER A 241 16.57 15.04 -14.68
CA SER A 241 17.19 14.05 -15.58
C SER A 241 16.19 13.07 -16.20
N GLY A 242 14.88 13.27 -16.06
CA GLY A 242 13.83 12.46 -16.73
C GLY A 242 13.64 11.05 -16.15
N GLY A 243 14.23 10.75 -15.00
CA GLY A 243 14.01 9.50 -14.29
C GLY A 243 12.71 9.54 -13.48
N ASN A 244 11.83 8.55 -13.68
CA ASN A 244 10.57 8.39 -12.92
C ASN A 244 10.87 7.85 -11.50
N LEU A 245 11.67 8.58 -10.71
CA LEU A 245 12.11 8.18 -9.38
C LEU A 245 11.18 8.67 -8.25
N GLY A 246 10.03 9.26 -8.60
CA GLY A 246 9.13 9.86 -7.60
C GLY A 246 9.74 11.03 -6.84
N ILE A 247 10.75 11.72 -7.43
CA ILE A 247 11.40 12.89 -6.83
C ILE A 247 10.65 14.15 -7.26
N GLY A 248 10.41 15.05 -6.32
CA GLY A 248 9.62 16.25 -6.54
C GLY A 248 8.34 16.25 -5.74
N THR A 249 7.36 17.03 -6.19
CA THR A 249 6.04 17.10 -5.53
C THR A 249 5.01 16.32 -6.33
N ASP A 250 4.28 15.46 -5.64
CA ASP A 250 3.14 14.70 -6.16
C ASP A 250 1.89 15.03 -5.35
N THR A 251 0.73 14.91 -5.99
CA THR A 251 -0.58 15.13 -5.36
C THR A 251 -1.44 13.91 -5.55
N THR A 252 -1.84 13.28 -4.44
CA THR A 252 -2.77 12.17 -4.44
C THR A 252 -4.10 12.60 -3.84
N VAL A 253 -5.20 12.25 -4.50
CA VAL A 253 -6.55 12.47 -3.98
C VAL A 253 -7.25 11.13 -3.82
N THR A 254 -7.72 10.86 -2.60
CA THR A 254 -8.43 9.62 -2.27
C THR A 254 -9.73 9.95 -1.55
N TYR A 255 -10.81 9.30 -1.92
CA TYR A 255 -12.11 9.38 -1.24
C TYR A 255 -12.30 8.13 -0.39
N ASN A 256 -12.22 8.29 0.93
CA ASN A 256 -12.42 7.22 1.91
C ASN A 256 -13.89 7.19 2.37
N PHE A 257 -14.56 6.08 2.18
CA PHE A 257 -15.92 5.85 2.66
C PHE A 257 -15.84 5.08 3.99
N ILE A 258 -16.08 5.76 5.09
CA ILE A 258 -15.82 5.26 6.44
C ILE A 258 -17.15 5.00 7.15
N SER A 259 -17.33 3.79 7.68
CA SER A 259 -18.49 3.41 8.49
C SER A 259 -18.18 3.51 9.99
N ASN A 260 -19.22 3.63 10.80
CA ASN A 260 -19.12 3.56 12.25
C ASN A 260 -19.21 2.12 12.82
N THR A 261 -19.30 1.11 11.94
CA THR A 261 -19.41 -0.30 12.31
C THR A 261 -18.18 -1.13 11.93
N GLU A 262 -17.37 -0.64 10.99
CA GLU A 262 -16.24 -1.37 10.44
C GLU A 262 -14.92 -0.69 10.77
N LYS A 263 -13.85 -1.47 10.85
CA LYS A 263 -12.52 -0.95 11.19
C LYS A 263 -11.74 -0.48 9.98
N GLU A 264 -11.97 -1.09 8.83
CA GLU A 264 -11.47 -0.65 7.53
C GLU A 264 -12.41 0.37 6.88
N PRO A 265 -11.93 1.24 5.98
CA PRO A 265 -12.79 1.93 5.05
C PRO A 265 -13.63 0.92 4.25
N ILE A 266 -14.91 1.23 4.03
CA ILE A 266 -15.78 0.40 3.19
C ILE A 266 -15.31 0.43 1.74
N ALA A 267 -14.84 1.61 1.30
CA ALA A 267 -14.11 1.78 0.05
C ALA A 267 -13.16 2.97 0.16
N SER A 268 -12.07 2.91 -0.58
CA SER A 268 -11.10 3.99 -0.80
C SER A 268 -10.92 4.15 -2.31
N VAL A 269 -11.32 5.27 -2.87
CA VAL A 269 -11.26 5.56 -4.31
C VAL A 269 -10.13 6.53 -4.58
N THR A 270 -9.04 6.05 -5.16
CA THR A 270 -7.96 6.91 -5.66
C THR A 270 -8.33 7.44 -7.04
N VAL A 271 -8.19 8.75 -7.23
CA VAL A 271 -8.58 9.43 -8.46
C VAL A 271 -7.40 10.18 -9.08
N ASP A 272 -7.48 10.40 -10.37
CA ASP A 272 -6.64 11.38 -11.02
C ASP A 272 -6.92 12.78 -10.42
N HIS A 273 -5.91 13.44 -9.88
CA HIS A 273 -6.08 14.68 -9.12
C HIS A 273 -6.51 15.89 -9.95
N ILE A 274 -6.52 15.79 -11.30
CA ILE A 274 -6.93 16.84 -12.22
C ILE A 274 -8.34 16.59 -12.74
N THR A 275 -8.62 15.36 -13.18
CA THR A 275 -9.89 14.99 -13.83
C THR A 275 -10.90 14.38 -12.87
N PHE A 276 -10.45 13.95 -11.69
CA PHE A 276 -11.23 13.22 -10.67
C PHE A 276 -11.85 11.91 -11.18
N VAL A 277 -11.25 11.33 -12.22
CA VAL A 277 -11.62 10.01 -12.73
C VAL A 277 -11.05 8.95 -11.78
N PRO A 278 -11.85 7.96 -11.34
CA PRO A 278 -11.34 6.84 -10.55
C PRO A 278 -10.24 6.07 -11.28
N LEU A 279 -9.12 5.84 -10.60
CA LEU A 279 -7.97 5.07 -11.08
C LEU A 279 -7.94 3.69 -10.45
N GLU A 280 -8.30 3.61 -9.18
CA GLU A 280 -8.29 2.40 -8.37
C GLU A 280 -9.34 2.51 -7.26
N VAL A 281 -9.96 1.40 -6.93
CA VAL A 281 -10.85 1.28 -5.77
C VAL A 281 -10.40 0.12 -4.91
N GLU A 282 -9.96 0.42 -3.71
CA GLU A 282 -9.84 -0.56 -2.64
C GLU A 282 -11.17 -0.63 -1.89
N TYR A 283 -11.65 -1.82 -1.57
CA TYR A 283 -12.91 -2.00 -0.86
C TYR A 283 -12.89 -3.20 0.08
N LYS A 284 -13.72 -3.12 1.11
CA LYS A 284 -13.89 -4.20 2.08
C LYS A 284 -14.24 -5.50 1.38
N ASP A 285 -13.41 -6.54 1.58
CA ASP A 285 -13.69 -7.88 1.06
C ASP A 285 -14.63 -8.63 2.01
N ASN A 286 -15.91 -8.67 1.64
CA ASN A 286 -16.95 -9.38 2.37
C ASN A 286 -16.96 -10.90 2.11
N GLY A 287 -15.96 -11.42 1.39
CA GLY A 287 -15.88 -12.83 1.06
C GLY A 287 -17.00 -13.31 0.14
N VAL A 288 -17.58 -12.43 -0.67
CA VAL A 288 -18.61 -12.80 -1.65
C VAL A 288 -17.93 -13.53 -2.79
N SER A 289 -17.74 -14.82 -2.62
CA SER A 289 -17.41 -15.74 -3.70
C SER A 289 -18.70 -16.11 -4.43
N ALA A 290 -18.81 -15.70 -5.69
CA ALA A 290 -19.51 -16.55 -6.63
C ALA A 290 -18.67 -17.82 -6.79
N LEU A 291 -19.01 -18.91 -6.08
CA LEU A 291 -18.27 -20.18 -5.99
C LEU A 291 -16.79 -20.00 -5.56
N GLU A 292 -16.45 -20.57 -4.39
CA GLU A 292 -15.11 -20.80 -3.87
C GLU A 292 -13.97 -20.58 -4.90
N ASP A 293 -13.63 -19.36 -5.21
CA ASP A 293 -12.26 -19.05 -5.52
C ASP A 293 -11.55 -19.06 -4.16
N ALA A 294 -10.97 -20.21 -3.83
CA ALA A 294 -9.91 -20.27 -2.85
C ALA A 294 -9.07 -19.01 -3.06
N ILE A 295 -8.80 -18.27 -1.98
CA ILE A 295 -7.90 -17.13 -1.98
C ILE A 295 -6.71 -17.53 -2.85
N THR A 296 -6.74 -17.14 -4.11
CA THR A 296 -5.65 -17.42 -5.01
C THR A 296 -4.64 -16.33 -4.72
N TYR A 297 -3.90 -16.50 -3.60
CA TYR A 297 -2.65 -15.78 -3.45
C TYR A 297 -1.92 -15.98 -4.76
N LYS A 298 -1.73 -14.91 -5.52
CA LYS A 298 -1.02 -14.99 -6.79
C LYS A 298 0.34 -15.61 -6.48
N PRO A 299 0.67 -16.76 -7.08
CA PRO A 299 1.95 -17.38 -6.86
C PRO A 299 3.07 -16.39 -7.15
N GLU A 300 3.93 -16.15 -6.19
CA GLU A 300 5.03 -15.22 -6.30
C GLU A 300 6.36 -15.97 -6.13
N VAL A 301 7.34 -15.64 -6.96
CA VAL A 301 8.71 -16.12 -6.84
C VAL A 301 9.63 -14.92 -6.68
N ILE A 302 10.25 -14.82 -5.52
CA ILE A 302 11.30 -13.84 -5.26
C ILE A 302 12.65 -14.52 -5.46
N VAL A 303 13.46 -13.97 -6.37
CA VAL A 303 14.81 -14.49 -6.67
C VAL A 303 15.85 -13.57 -6.06
N SER A 304 16.70 -14.11 -5.18
CA SER A 304 17.77 -13.35 -4.53
C SER A 304 19.07 -14.16 -4.41
N PRO A 305 20.24 -13.53 -4.58
CA PRO A 305 20.44 -12.20 -5.13
C PRO A 305 20.05 -12.12 -6.62
N ASN A 306 19.64 -10.96 -7.09
CA ASN A 306 19.43 -10.66 -8.50
C ASN A 306 19.92 -9.22 -8.76
N PRO A 307 21.08 -9.00 -9.42
CA PRO A 307 21.90 -9.96 -10.17
C PRO A 307 22.54 -11.06 -9.31
N VAL A 308 22.69 -12.25 -9.93
CA VAL A 308 23.25 -13.45 -9.31
C VAL A 308 24.61 -13.77 -9.90
N SER A 309 25.58 -14.21 -9.03
CA SER A 309 26.85 -14.74 -9.48
C SER A 309 26.80 -16.26 -9.67
N ASP A 310 26.75 -17.05 -8.60
CA ASP A 310 26.82 -18.50 -8.68
C ASP A 310 25.58 -19.23 -8.20
N GLN A 311 24.89 -18.67 -7.22
CA GLN A 311 23.71 -19.27 -6.60
C GLN A 311 22.60 -18.24 -6.43
N ALA A 312 21.37 -18.59 -6.81
CA ALA A 312 20.18 -17.82 -6.53
C ALA A 312 19.23 -18.62 -5.64
N THR A 313 18.66 -17.97 -4.63
CA THR A 313 17.58 -18.54 -3.83
C THR A 313 16.25 -18.11 -4.45
N PHE A 314 15.43 -19.09 -4.80
CA PHE A 314 14.05 -18.89 -5.24
C PHE A 314 13.14 -19.05 -4.01
N ASN A 315 12.57 -17.96 -3.55
CA ASN A 315 11.63 -17.96 -2.46
C ASN A 315 10.19 -18.01 -3.03
N LEU A 316 9.55 -19.15 -2.83
CA LEU A 316 8.23 -19.44 -3.37
C LEU A 316 7.18 -19.05 -2.34
N LYS A 317 6.39 -18.00 -2.64
CA LYS A 317 5.29 -17.54 -1.79
C LYS A 317 3.95 -17.88 -2.41
N ASN A 318 2.96 -18.08 -1.54
CA ASN A 318 1.57 -18.30 -1.95
C ASN A 318 1.39 -19.50 -2.89
N LEU A 319 2.23 -20.50 -2.74
CA LEU A 319 2.15 -21.75 -3.49
C LEU A 319 1.61 -22.85 -2.60
N ALA A 320 0.74 -23.68 -3.16
CA ALA A 320 0.28 -24.86 -2.47
C ALA A 320 1.48 -25.76 -2.13
N PRO A 321 1.49 -26.49 -0.99
CA PRO A 321 2.50 -27.51 -0.75
C PRO A 321 2.54 -28.52 -1.90
N GLY A 322 3.73 -28.73 -2.48
CA GLY A 322 3.90 -29.63 -3.64
C GLY A 322 5.27 -29.50 -4.27
N GLN A 323 5.49 -30.29 -5.31
CA GLN A 323 6.69 -30.21 -6.14
C GLN A 323 6.40 -29.35 -7.37
N TYR A 324 7.40 -28.57 -7.75
CA TYR A 324 7.36 -27.69 -8.89
C TYR A 324 8.61 -27.89 -9.72
N THR A 325 8.53 -27.64 -11.02
CA THR A 325 9.72 -27.63 -11.88
C THR A 325 10.03 -26.20 -12.28
N LEU A 326 11.24 -25.76 -11.97
CA LEU A 326 11.80 -24.49 -12.40
C LEU A 326 12.52 -24.68 -13.73
N HIS A 327 12.10 -23.99 -14.76
CA HIS A 327 12.79 -23.90 -16.05
C HIS A 327 13.44 -22.53 -16.19
N LEU A 328 14.69 -22.52 -16.68
CA LEU A 328 15.39 -21.30 -17.06
C LEU A 328 15.62 -21.30 -18.58
N PHE A 329 15.30 -20.20 -19.21
CA PHE A 329 15.47 -20.00 -20.66
C PHE A 329 16.43 -18.84 -20.90
N ASP A 330 17.28 -18.98 -21.90
CA ASP A 330 18.08 -17.87 -22.41
C ASP A 330 17.22 -16.88 -23.22
N VAL A 331 17.81 -15.79 -23.68
CA VAL A 331 17.12 -14.77 -24.46
C VAL A 331 16.64 -15.28 -25.85
N ASN A 332 17.12 -16.43 -26.30
CA ASN A 332 16.68 -17.08 -27.54
C ASN A 332 15.52 -18.06 -27.28
N GLY A 333 15.09 -18.21 -26.02
CA GLY A 333 14.04 -19.14 -25.63
C GLY A 333 14.50 -20.58 -25.46
N GLN A 334 15.83 -20.85 -25.45
CA GLN A 334 16.37 -22.17 -25.24
C GLN A 334 16.34 -22.49 -23.73
N ASN A 335 15.78 -23.65 -23.34
CA ASN A 335 15.84 -24.14 -21.97
C ASN A 335 17.27 -24.54 -21.62
N VAL A 336 17.89 -23.81 -20.67
CA VAL A 336 19.29 -24.00 -20.25
C VAL A 336 19.41 -24.66 -18.88
N LEU A 337 18.29 -24.73 -18.14
CA LEU A 337 18.26 -25.43 -16.84
C LEU A 337 16.80 -25.83 -16.54
N ALA A 338 16.64 -27.06 -16.06
CA ALA A 338 15.39 -27.53 -15.46
C ALA A 338 15.73 -28.24 -14.14
N THR A 339 15.08 -27.85 -13.06
CA THR A 339 15.30 -28.43 -11.74
C THR A 339 13.98 -28.51 -10.97
N GLU A 340 13.82 -29.57 -10.18
CA GLU A 340 12.68 -29.67 -9.25
C GLU A 340 12.96 -28.83 -8.02
N ILE A 341 11.95 -28.11 -7.58
CA ILE A 341 11.98 -27.29 -6.36
C ILE A 341 10.70 -27.53 -5.56
N SER A 342 10.83 -27.55 -4.23
CA SER A 342 9.68 -27.70 -3.34
C SER A 342 9.13 -26.34 -2.92
N SER A 343 7.90 -26.32 -2.41
CA SER A 343 7.32 -25.10 -1.81
C SER A 343 8.20 -24.58 -0.66
N GLY A 344 8.41 -23.27 -0.62
CA GLY A 344 9.27 -22.60 0.37
C GLY A 344 10.42 -21.86 -0.28
N HIS A 345 11.66 -22.12 0.12
CA HIS A 345 12.85 -21.52 -0.47
C HIS A 345 13.83 -22.60 -0.94
N GLU A 346 14.36 -22.45 -2.14
CA GLU A 346 15.30 -23.38 -2.72
C GLU A 346 16.47 -22.63 -3.36
N SER A 347 17.70 -23.10 -3.13
CA SER A 347 18.89 -22.51 -3.72
C SER A 347 19.30 -23.27 -4.97
N VAL A 348 19.35 -22.55 -6.08
CA VAL A 348 19.67 -23.11 -7.40
C VAL A 348 21.05 -22.63 -7.86
N SER A 349 21.91 -23.58 -8.24
CA SER A 349 23.23 -23.27 -8.76
C SER A 349 23.16 -22.81 -10.23
N LEU A 350 23.72 -21.65 -10.51
CA LEU A 350 23.78 -21.02 -11.83
C LEU A 350 25.20 -20.81 -12.33
N GLY A 351 26.19 -21.36 -11.62
CA GLY A 351 27.61 -21.18 -11.93
C GLY A 351 28.03 -21.65 -13.34
N SER A 352 27.31 -22.63 -13.90
CA SER A 352 27.57 -23.13 -15.26
C SER A 352 26.99 -22.26 -16.39
N LEU A 353 26.13 -21.30 -16.05
CA LEU A 353 25.51 -20.43 -17.03
C LEU A 353 26.38 -19.21 -17.37
N SER A 354 26.33 -18.78 -18.62
CA SER A 354 26.99 -17.56 -19.07
C SER A 354 26.37 -16.32 -18.48
N ASN A 355 27.07 -15.18 -18.47
CA ASN A 355 26.49 -13.91 -18.08
C ASN A 355 25.40 -13.51 -19.06
N GLY A 356 24.28 -13.00 -18.50
CA GLY A 356 23.16 -12.60 -19.33
C GLY A 356 21.85 -12.55 -18.57
N ILE A 357 20.79 -12.20 -19.29
CA ILE A 357 19.42 -12.22 -18.79
C ILE A 357 18.83 -13.60 -19.08
N TYR A 358 18.18 -14.16 -18.09
CA TYR A 358 17.44 -15.42 -18.16
C TYR A 358 15.99 -15.19 -17.76
N LEU A 359 15.08 -15.87 -18.46
CA LEU A 359 13.67 -15.93 -18.09
C LEU A 359 13.47 -17.23 -17.31
N TYR A 360 12.77 -17.15 -16.18
CA TYR A 360 12.36 -18.36 -15.47
C TYR A 360 10.86 -18.59 -15.59
N GLN A 361 10.49 -19.86 -15.61
CA GLN A 361 9.13 -20.34 -15.59
C GLN A 361 9.00 -21.42 -14.52
N LEU A 362 8.05 -21.27 -13.62
CA LEU A 362 7.70 -22.28 -12.63
C LEU A 362 6.45 -23.02 -13.11
N VAL A 363 6.51 -24.34 -13.17
CA VAL A 363 5.37 -25.20 -13.52
C VAL A 363 5.04 -26.14 -12.38
N ASN A 364 3.76 -26.48 -12.24
CA ASN A 364 3.31 -27.49 -11.28
C ASN A 364 3.40 -28.92 -11.85
N GLU A 365 3.02 -29.92 -11.05
CA GLU A 365 3.02 -31.34 -11.44
C GLU A 365 2.16 -31.65 -12.69
N LYS A 366 1.22 -30.76 -13.03
CA LYS A 366 0.39 -30.88 -14.24
C LYS A 366 0.96 -30.14 -15.45
N ASN A 367 2.22 -29.68 -15.37
CA ASN A 367 2.88 -28.84 -16.38
C ASN A 367 2.14 -27.52 -16.68
N LEU A 368 1.33 -27.01 -15.74
CA LEU A 368 0.70 -25.71 -15.88
C LEU A 368 1.66 -24.64 -15.32
N THR A 369 1.82 -23.57 -16.08
CA THR A 369 2.62 -22.41 -15.65
C THR A 369 1.97 -21.76 -14.45
N VAL A 370 2.74 -21.68 -13.38
CA VAL A 370 2.33 -21.07 -12.11
C VAL A 370 2.73 -19.60 -12.08
N THR A 371 3.99 -19.32 -12.45
CA THR A 371 4.51 -17.95 -12.53
C THR A 371 5.75 -17.90 -13.44
N THR A 372 6.08 -16.69 -13.88
CA THR A 372 7.25 -16.40 -14.70
C THR A 372 7.95 -15.15 -14.20
N GLY A 373 9.25 -15.03 -14.50
CA GLY A 373 9.99 -13.81 -14.19
C GLY A 373 11.35 -13.79 -14.87
N LYS A 374 12.23 -12.89 -14.44
CA LYS A 374 13.57 -12.75 -14.99
C LYS A 374 14.64 -12.67 -13.91
N LEU A 375 15.83 -13.15 -14.23
CA LEU A 375 17.01 -12.96 -13.42
C LEU A 375 18.20 -12.53 -14.31
N MET A 376 19.17 -11.89 -13.71
CA MET A 376 20.40 -11.48 -14.38
C MET A 376 21.58 -12.25 -13.77
N LYS A 377 22.32 -12.97 -14.61
CA LYS A 377 23.57 -13.62 -14.24
C LYS A 377 24.72 -12.69 -14.55
N VAL A 378 25.63 -12.53 -13.57
CA VAL A 378 26.85 -11.72 -13.69
C VAL A 378 28.04 -12.52 -13.17
N ASN A 379 29.22 -12.22 -13.62
CA ASN A 379 30.45 -12.80 -13.01
C ASN A 379 30.65 -12.19 -11.62
N PRO A 380 31.23 -12.95 -10.68
CA PRO A 380 31.65 -12.46 -9.37
C PRO A 380 32.68 -11.36 -9.47
#